data_0b89b5bb79380d1a41bae76a62e08168
#
_entry.id   0b89b5bb79380d1a41bae76a62e08168
#
_cell.length_a   1.000
_cell.length_b   1.000
_cell.length_c   1.000
_cell.angle_alpha   90.00
_cell.angle_beta   90.00
_cell.angle_gamma   90.00
#
_symmetry.space_group_name_H-M   'P 1'
#
loop_
_entity.id
_entity.type
_entity.pdbx_description
1 polymer ?
#
loop_
_entity_poly.entity_id
_entity_poly.type
_entity_poly.pdbx_seq_one_letter_code
_entity_poly.pdbx_strand_id
1 'polypeptide(L)'
;KSKSNLLYGLVLIMLIFIQSSYLYAGNSSSDNEISLFLIITGLLGGLGMFLYGMEMMSDGMKMTAGDSMRSILEKLTSNRVIAVSIGAFVTMVIQSSSATTVMLVSFVNSGLLSFTQALGVVLGSNIGSTVTAQIVAFKITDYALLLIAAGSIMSLFAKKDTIKHLGFVILGFGLLFYGMKVMSDTMKPLRSDPTFNTILTSFENPFLGILAGAVFTALVQSSS
;
A
#
# COMPACT_ATOMS: atom_id res chain seq x y z
N LYS A 1 23.62 -8.95 4.59
CA LYS A 1 24.02 -8.08 5.74
C LYS A 1 24.08 -6.58 5.39
N SER A 2 24.40 -6.17 4.15
CA SER A 2 24.50 -4.74 3.78
C SER A 2 23.13 -4.05 3.64
N LYS A 3 22.11 -4.71 3.09
CA LYS A 3 20.77 -4.14 2.88
C LYS A 3 19.99 -3.92 4.19
N SER A 4 20.20 -4.76 5.21
CA SER A 4 19.54 -4.59 6.52
C SER A 4 20.05 -3.35 7.27
N ASN A 5 21.36 -3.06 7.19
CA ASN A 5 21.92 -1.88 7.86
C ASN A 5 21.50 -0.56 7.19
N LEU A 6 21.30 -0.57 5.87
CA LEU A 6 20.74 0.57 5.13
C LEU A 6 19.27 0.82 5.52
N LEU A 7 18.51 -0.25 5.71
CA LEU A 7 17.11 -0.20 6.14
C LEU A 7 16.97 0.39 7.54
N TYR A 8 17.80 -0.07 8.49
CA TYR A 8 17.83 0.49 9.86
C TYR A 8 18.23 1.96 9.87
N GLY A 9 19.19 2.35 9.01
CA GLY A 9 19.61 3.75 8.87
C GLY A 9 18.48 4.64 8.35
N LEU A 10 17.74 4.19 7.33
CA LEU A 10 16.60 4.92 6.77
C LEU A 10 15.45 5.06 7.77
N VAL A 11 15.12 4.00 8.51
CA VAL A 11 14.09 4.05 9.56
C VAL A 11 14.49 5.00 10.69
N LEU A 12 15.77 4.97 11.10
CA LEU A 12 16.28 5.87 12.15
C LEU A 12 16.28 7.33 11.69
N ILE A 13 16.69 7.61 10.46
CA ILE A 13 16.64 8.94 9.85
C ILE A 13 15.19 9.42 9.75
N MET A 14 14.26 8.56 9.36
CA MET A 14 12.82 8.86 9.29
C MET A 14 12.24 9.19 10.67
N LEU A 15 12.60 8.43 11.71
CA LEU A 15 12.18 8.69 13.08
C LEU A 15 12.73 10.02 13.61
N ILE A 16 14.00 10.34 13.33
CA ILE A 16 14.63 11.61 13.71
C ILE A 16 13.95 12.78 12.98
N PHE A 17 13.62 12.61 11.69
CA PHE A 17 12.90 13.63 10.91
C PHE A 17 11.48 13.88 11.44
N ILE A 18 10.77 12.84 11.83
CA ILE A 18 9.43 12.94 12.43
C ILE A 18 9.50 13.68 13.76
N GLN A 19 10.49 13.35 14.60
CA GLN A 19 10.65 13.98 15.90
C GLN A 19 11.07 15.45 15.81
N SER A 20 11.90 15.82 14.83
CA SER A 20 12.25 17.22 14.57
C SER A 20 11.06 18.04 14.07
N SER A 21 10.17 17.44 13.28
CA SER A 21 8.95 18.11 12.81
C SER A 21 7.96 18.40 13.93
N TYR A 22 7.84 17.53 14.93
CA TYR A 22 7.02 17.78 16.12
C TYR A 22 7.61 18.87 17.03
N LEU A 23 8.95 18.94 17.17
CA LEU A 23 9.63 19.98 17.94
C LEU A 23 9.51 21.37 17.27
N TYR A 24 9.49 21.42 15.94
CA TYR A 24 9.33 22.67 15.19
C TYR A 24 7.89 23.18 15.20
N ALA A 25 6.90 22.28 15.17
CA ALA A 25 5.48 22.62 15.25
C ALA A 25 5.05 23.13 16.64
N GLY A 26 5.78 22.76 17.71
CA GLY A 26 5.50 23.20 19.07
C GLY A 26 5.97 24.62 19.41
N ASN A 27 6.80 25.25 18.57
CA ASN A 27 7.45 26.52 18.88
C ASN A 27 6.97 27.72 18.04
N SER A 28 6.01 27.54 17.14
CA SER A 28 5.44 28.61 16.32
C SER A 28 4.08 29.07 16.85
N SER A 29 4.10 29.74 17.99
CA SER A 29 3.02 30.61 18.43
C SER A 29 3.23 32.01 17.83
N SER A 30 3.05 32.15 16.53
CA SER A 30 2.61 33.39 15.87
C SER A 30 2.58 33.18 14.34
N ASP A 31 1.46 33.55 13.80
CA ASP A 31 1.12 33.69 12.37
C ASP A 31 0.61 32.44 11.66
N ASN A 32 -0.64 32.57 11.21
CA ASN A 32 -1.42 31.69 10.33
C ASN A 32 -0.82 31.51 8.93
N GLU A 33 0.48 31.60 8.74
CA GLU A 33 1.09 31.23 7.49
C GLU A 33 1.21 29.71 7.39
N ILE A 34 0.39 29.14 6.54
CA ILE A 34 0.49 27.71 6.16
C ILE A 34 1.90 27.50 5.61
N SER A 35 2.78 26.89 6.39
CA SER A 35 4.13 26.61 5.94
C SER A 35 4.08 25.54 4.85
N LEU A 36 4.18 25.98 3.59
CA LEU A 36 4.20 25.12 2.41
C LEU A 36 5.27 24.02 2.53
N PHE A 37 6.39 24.35 3.16
CA PHE A 37 7.45 23.38 3.44
C PHE A 37 6.98 22.23 4.34
N LEU A 38 6.24 22.50 5.42
CA LEU A 38 5.70 21.48 6.31
C LEU A 38 4.66 20.61 5.62
N ILE A 39 3.85 21.19 4.74
CA ILE A 39 2.87 20.44 3.95
C ILE A 39 3.58 19.51 2.97
N ILE A 40 4.54 20.00 2.20
CA ILE A 40 5.28 19.19 1.23
C ILE A 40 6.03 18.05 1.93
N THR A 41 6.75 18.35 3.01
CA THR A 41 7.52 17.34 3.75
C THR A 41 6.62 16.30 4.42
N GLY A 42 5.49 16.72 5.00
CA GLY A 42 4.51 15.83 5.60
C GLY A 42 3.81 14.93 4.57
N LEU A 43 3.45 15.47 3.40
CA LEU A 43 2.87 14.70 2.31
C LEU A 43 3.88 13.70 1.74
N LEU A 44 5.10 14.13 1.43
CA LEU A 44 6.13 13.24 0.89
C LEU A 44 6.56 12.18 1.90
N GLY A 45 6.74 12.56 3.17
CA GLY A 45 7.07 11.62 4.24
C GLY A 45 5.94 10.62 4.50
N GLY A 46 4.70 11.09 4.55
CA GLY A 46 3.51 10.24 4.70
C GLY A 46 3.34 9.29 3.52
N LEU A 47 3.51 9.77 2.29
CA LEU A 47 3.48 8.96 1.08
C LEU A 47 4.60 7.90 1.08
N GLY A 48 5.82 8.28 1.46
CA GLY A 48 6.92 7.34 1.59
C GLY A 48 6.64 6.21 2.58
N MET A 49 6.08 6.53 3.76
CA MET A 49 5.66 5.53 4.74
C MET A 49 4.53 4.64 4.22
N PHE A 50 3.55 5.22 3.52
CA PHE A 50 2.45 4.50 2.91
C PHE A 50 2.94 3.48 1.87
N LEU A 51 3.75 3.93 0.90
CA LEU A 51 4.28 3.08 -0.17
C LEU A 51 5.20 1.98 0.39
N TYR A 52 6.09 2.34 1.31
CA TYR A 52 6.99 1.38 1.93
C TYR A 52 6.25 0.36 2.80
N GLY A 53 5.23 0.80 3.53
CA GLY A 53 4.35 -0.08 4.30
C GLY A 53 3.59 -1.07 3.41
N MET A 54 3.09 -0.60 2.27
CA MET A 54 2.42 -1.44 1.27
C MET A 54 3.36 -2.50 0.69
N GLU A 55 4.60 -2.11 0.33
CA GLU A 55 5.62 -3.03 -0.19
C GLU A 55 6.00 -4.08 0.84
N MET A 56 6.28 -3.65 2.08
CA MET A 56 6.63 -4.56 3.19
C MET A 56 5.51 -5.55 3.50
N MET A 57 4.26 -5.10 3.51
CA MET A 57 3.08 -5.96 3.68
C MET A 57 2.99 -6.99 2.55
N SER A 58 3.13 -6.54 1.30
CA SER A 58 3.10 -7.40 0.12
C SER A 58 4.19 -8.47 0.16
N ASP A 59 5.42 -8.09 0.45
CA ASP A 59 6.55 -9.01 0.51
C ASP A 59 6.41 -10.01 1.66
N GLY A 60 5.95 -9.56 2.82
CA GLY A 60 5.64 -10.45 3.94
C GLY A 60 4.59 -11.50 3.59
N MET A 61 3.53 -11.12 2.88
CA MET A 61 2.50 -12.05 2.40
C MET A 61 3.03 -13.02 1.34
N LYS A 62 3.81 -12.54 0.36
CA LYS A 62 4.44 -13.41 -0.65
C LYS A 62 5.37 -14.44 -0.02
N MET A 63 6.20 -14.02 0.95
CA MET A 63 7.10 -14.94 1.66
C MET A 63 6.37 -15.99 2.51
N THR A 64 5.19 -15.63 3.03
CA THR A 64 4.37 -16.56 3.84
C THR A 64 3.60 -17.57 2.97
N ALA A 65 3.15 -17.16 1.78
CA ALA A 65 2.19 -17.92 0.98
C ALA A 65 2.68 -18.28 -0.45
N GLY A 66 3.86 -17.80 -0.87
CA GLY A 66 4.29 -17.82 -2.28
C GLY A 66 4.26 -19.17 -2.98
N ASP A 67 4.82 -20.20 -2.35
CA ASP A 67 4.84 -21.55 -2.96
C ASP A 67 3.44 -22.17 -3.03
N SER A 68 2.59 -21.88 -2.05
CA SER A 68 1.21 -22.35 -2.02
C SER A 68 0.35 -21.70 -3.11
N MET A 69 0.62 -20.44 -3.46
CA MET A 69 -0.15 -19.71 -4.47
C MET A 69 0.01 -20.31 -5.87
N ARG A 70 1.23 -20.71 -6.23
CA ARG A 70 1.48 -21.41 -7.49
C ARG A 70 0.73 -22.74 -7.56
N SER A 71 0.82 -23.55 -6.51
CA SER A 71 0.11 -24.82 -6.44
C SER A 71 -1.42 -24.69 -6.45
N ILE A 72 -1.96 -23.60 -5.89
CA ILE A 72 -3.40 -23.30 -5.95
C ILE A 72 -3.81 -22.96 -7.38
N LEU A 73 -3.04 -22.16 -8.09
CA LEU A 73 -3.31 -21.79 -9.49
C LEU A 73 -3.21 -23.01 -10.43
N GLU A 74 -2.24 -23.90 -10.21
CA GLU A 74 -2.07 -25.12 -11.01
C GLU A 74 -3.25 -26.11 -10.86
N LYS A 75 -3.95 -26.09 -9.71
CA LYS A 75 -5.11 -26.96 -9.42
C LYS A 75 -6.44 -26.38 -9.88
N LEU A 76 -6.44 -25.35 -10.71
CA LEU A 76 -7.65 -24.72 -11.22
C LEU A 76 -8.52 -25.69 -11.98
N THR A 77 -9.75 -25.86 -11.51
CA THR A 77 -10.81 -26.63 -12.20
C THR A 77 -11.42 -25.81 -13.33
N SER A 78 -12.15 -26.45 -14.24
CA SER A 78 -12.87 -25.80 -15.34
C SER A 78 -14.04 -24.88 -14.88
N ASN A 79 -14.32 -24.83 -13.58
CA ASN A 79 -15.40 -23.98 -13.04
C ASN A 79 -14.96 -22.50 -13.00
N ARG A 80 -15.67 -21.67 -13.75
CA ARG A 80 -15.39 -20.23 -13.89
C ARG A 80 -15.51 -19.47 -12.57
N VAL A 81 -16.48 -19.82 -11.72
CA VAL A 81 -16.69 -19.16 -10.43
C VAL A 81 -15.51 -19.45 -9.48
N ILE A 82 -15.04 -20.70 -9.48
CA ILE A 82 -13.86 -21.10 -8.70
C ILE A 82 -12.63 -20.36 -9.20
N ALA A 83 -12.44 -20.24 -10.52
CA ALA A 83 -11.33 -19.49 -11.12
C ALA A 83 -11.32 -18.01 -10.67
N VAL A 84 -12.47 -17.34 -10.69
CA VAL A 84 -12.62 -15.96 -10.19
C VAL A 84 -12.27 -15.89 -8.70
N SER A 85 -12.81 -16.79 -7.87
CA SER A 85 -12.56 -16.79 -6.42
C SER A 85 -11.07 -17.02 -6.10
N ILE A 86 -10.41 -17.93 -6.81
CA ILE A 86 -8.98 -18.18 -6.64
C ILE A 86 -8.16 -16.98 -7.11
N GLY A 87 -8.53 -16.36 -8.24
CA GLY A 87 -7.87 -15.15 -8.74
C GLY A 87 -7.96 -13.99 -7.73
N ALA A 88 -9.13 -13.80 -7.14
CA ALA A 88 -9.33 -12.79 -6.09
C ALA A 88 -8.48 -13.08 -4.86
N PHE A 89 -8.48 -14.33 -4.38
CA PHE A 89 -7.71 -14.74 -3.21
C PHE A 89 -6.19 -14.62 -3.45
N VAL A 90 -5.70 -15.13 -4.58
CA VAL A 90 -4.27 -15.07 -4.92
C VAL A 90 -3.80 -13.62 -5.03
N THR A 91 -4.57 -12.76 -5.70
CA THR A 91 -4.21 -11.35 -5.84
C THR A 91 -4.30 -10.58 -4.54
N MET A 92 -5.28 -10.89 -3.69
CA MET A 92 -5.35 -10.35 -2.32
C MET A 92 -4.08 -10.67 -1.51
N VAL A 93 -3.51 -11.87 -1.68
CA VAL A 93 -2.28 -12.27 -1.00
C VAL A 93 -1.04 -11.68 -1.67
N ILE A 94 -0.93 -11.75 -3.00
CA ILE A 94 0.22 -11.23 -3.76
C ILE A 94 0.24 -9.70 -3.76
N GLN A 95 -0.92 -9.06 -3.59
CA GLN A 95 -1.09 -7.59 -3.62
C GLN A 95 -0.68 -6.95 -4.96
N SER A 96 -0.73 -7.74 -6.05
CA SER A 96 -0.39 -7.28 -7.40
C SER A 96 -1.16 -8.07 -8.45
N SER A 97 -2.16 -7.43 -9.06
CA SER A 97 -2.91 -8.00 -10.18
C SER A 97 -2.04 -8.17 -11.42
N SER A 98 -1.09 -7.26 -11.64
CA SER A 98 -0.14 -7.35 -12.75
C SER A 98 0.77 -8.58 -12.61
N ALA A 99 1.33 -8.83 -11.42
CA ALA A 99 2.14 -10.02 -11.16
C ALA A 99 1.34 -11.31 -11.35
N THR A 100 0.09 -11.34 -10.86
CA THR A 100 -0.83 -12.46 -11.06
C THR A 100 -1.09 -12.70 -12.55
N THR A 101 -1.36 -11.64 -13.31
CA THR A 101 -1.62 -11.73 -14.75
C THR A 101 -0.41 -12.23 -15.54
N VAL A 102 0.81 -11.74 -15.26
CA VAL A 102 2.03 -12.23 -15.90
C VAL A 102 2.28 -13.72 -15.59
N MET A 103 2.03 -14.13 -14.36
CA MET A 103 2.12 -15.56 -13.98
C MET A 103 1.11 -16.41 -14.78
N LEU A 104 -0.12 -15.92 -14.95
CA LEU A 104 -1.15 -16.60 -15.75
C LEU A 104 -0.78 -16.73 -17.23
N VAL A 105 -0.21 -15.68 -17.82
CA VAL A 105 0.29 -15.73 -19.19
C VAL A 105 1.34 -16.83 -19.34
N SER A 106 2.26 -16.93 -18.37
CA SER A 106 3.27 -17.99 -18.36
C SER A 106 2.64 -19.39 -18.26
N PHE A 107 1.60 -19.56 -17.45
CA PHE A 107 0.89 -20.84 -17.29
C PHE A 107 0.10 -21.24 -18.55
N VAL A 108 -0.52 -20.26 -19.22
CA VAL A 108 -1.20 -20.52 -20.51
C VAL A 108 -0.19 -20.89 -21.59
N ASN A 109 0.93 -20.19 -21.68
CA ASN A 109 1.98 -20.46 -22.66
C ASN A 109 2.65 -21.84 -22.44
N SER A 110 2.75 -22.30 -21.20
CA SER A 110 3.28 -23.62 -20.87
C SER A 110 2.23 -24.74 -20.97
N GLY A 111 0.98 -24.42 -21.34
CA GLY A 111 -0.10 -25.38 -21.44
C GLY A 111 -0.66 -25.88 -20.08
N LEU A 112 -0.24 -25.27 -18.97
CA LEU A 112 -0.74 -25.63 -17.63
C LEU A 112 -2.18 -25.16 -17.38
N LEU A 113 -2.59 -24.07 -18.05
CA LEU A 113 -3.94 -23.51 -17.98
C LEU A 113 -4.49 -23.24 -19.37
N SER A 114 -5.79 -23.44 -19.53
CA SER A 114 -6.49 -22.97 -20.73
C SER A 114 -6.73 -21.45 -20.64
N PHE A 115 -6.85 -20.81 -21.80
CA PHE A 115 -7.15 -19.38 -21.88
C PHE A 115 -8.44 -19.00 -21.12
N THR A 116 -9.48 -19.85 -21.22
CA THR A 116 -10.77 -19.61 -20.55
C THR A 116 -10.64 -19.64 -19.02
N GLN A 117 -9.79 -20.52 -18.47
CA GLN A 117 -9.50 -20.57 -17.03
C GLN A 117 -8.74 -19.32 -16.61
N ALA A 118 -7.72 -18.91 -17.38
CA ALA A 118 -6.94 -17.72 -17.11
C ALA A 118 -7.81 -16.45 -17.09
N LEU A 119 -8.78 -16.30 -18.00
CA LEU A 119 -9.73 -15.19 -17.99
C LEU A 119 -10.51 -15.10 -16.68
N GLY A 120 -10.97 -16.24 -16.13
CA GLY A 120 -11.64 -16.25 -14.83
C GLY A 120 -10.74 -15.71 -13.71
N VAL A 121 -9.47 -16.16 -13.69
CA VAL A 121 -8.50 -15.69 -12.68
C VAL A 121 -8.17 -14.20 -12.86
N VAL A 122 -8.05 -13.69 -14.09
CA VAL A 122 -7.83 -12.25 -14.38
C VAL A 122 -8.99 -11.41 -13.85
N LEU A 123 -10.24 -11.82 -14.08
CA LEU A 123 -11.41 -11.13 -13.52
C LEU A 123 -11.37 -11.14 -11.99
N GLY A 124 -11.01 -12.28 -11.40
CA GLY A 124 -10.82 -12.41 -9.96
C GLY A 124 -9.70 -11.53 -9.43
N SER A 125 -8.59 -11.40 -10.15
CA SER A 125 -7.46 -10.57 -9.73
C SER A 125 -7.82 -9.09 -9.62
N ASN A 126 -8.69 -8.58 -10.47
CA ASN A 126 -9.21 -7.22 -10.36
C ASN A 126 -10.07 -7.03 -9.09
N ILE A 127 -10.85 -8.06 -8.72
CA ILE A 127 -11.60 -8.04 -7.46
C ILE A 127 -10.63 -8.10 -6.27
N GLY A 128 -9.60 -8.96 -6.34
CA GLY A 128 -8.62 -9.13 -5.27
C GLY A 128 -7.83 -7.86 -4.93
N SER A 129 -7.49 -7.05 -5.94
CA SER A 129 -6.81 -5.77 -5.72
C SER A 129 -7.68 -4.74 -5.00
N THR A 130 -9.01 -4.81 -5.13
CA THR A 130 -9.92 -3.87 -4.43
C THR A 130 -10.02 -4.16 -2.93
N VAL A 131 -9.71 -5.37 -2.48
CA VAL A 131 -9.74 -5.73 -1.05
C VAL A 131 -8.78 -4.85 -0.24
N THR A 132 -7.60 -4.54 -0.78
CA THR A 132 -6.65 -3.63 -0.13
C THR A 132 -7.25 -2.24 0.04
N ALA A 133 -7.85 -1.70 -1.01
CA ALA A 133 -8.52 -0.40 -0.95
C ALA A 133 -9.67 -0.41 0.06
N GLN A 134 -10.42 -1.51 0.15
CA GLN A 134 -11.50 -1.68 1.12
C GLN A 134 -10.97 -1.73 2.56
N ILE A 135 -9.86 -2.43 2.81
CA ILE A 135 -9.23 -2.46 4.14
C ILE A 135 -8.73 -1.07 4.52
N VAL A 136 -8.15 -0.33 3.57
CA VAL A 136 -7.69 1.05 3.77
C VAL A 136 -8.85 2.00 4.11
N ALA A 137 -10.05 1.74 3.58
CA ALA A 137 -11.24 2.54 3.88
C ALA A 137 -11.72 2.41 5.34
N PHE A 138 -11.41 1.30 6.03
CA PHE A 138 -11.63 1.21 7.47
C PHE A 138 -10.63 2.11 8.20
N LYS A 139 -11.13 3.07 8.99
CA LYS A 139 -10.32 4.03 9.77
C LYS A 139 -9.56 3.32 10.92
N ILE A 140 -8.59 2.47 10.60
CA ILE A 140 -7.74 1.77 11.58
C ILE A 140 -6.52 2.65 11.97
N THR A 141 -6.49 3.88 11.51
CA THR A 141 -5.37 4.82 11.72
C THR A 141 -5.00 5.03 13.18
N ASP A 142 -5.96 4.91 14.10
CA ASP A 142 -5.72 5.09 15.54
C ASP A 142 -4.91 3.93 16.16
N TYR A 143 -4.98 2.75 15.55
CA TYR A 143 -4.24 1.57 15.98
C TYR A 143 -2.91 1.40 15.23
N ALA A 144 -2.57 2.30 14.31
CA ALA A 144 -1.38 2.20 13.46
C ALA A 144 -0.09 2.03 14.28
N LEU A 145 0.10 2.81 15.33
CA LEU A 145 1.28 2.73 16.20
C LEU A 145 1.37 1.39 16.95
N LEU A 146 0.23 0.84 17.37
CA LEU A 146 0.19 -0.47 18.02
C LEU A 146 0.57 -1.58 17.03
N LEU A 147 0.10 -1.51 15.79
CA LEU A 147 0.47 -2.44 14.73
C LEU A 147 1.97 -2.34 14.39
N ILE A 148 2.53 -1.12 14.33
CA ILE A 148 3.97 -0.91 14.13
C ILE A 148 4.76 -1.56 15.27
N ALA A 149 4.38 -1.33 16.52
CA ALA A 149 5.06 -1.90 17.68
C ALA A 149 4.99 -3.44 17.67
N ALA A 150 3.79 -4.01 17.51
CA ALA A 150 3.59 -5.45 17.48
C ALA A 150 4.34 -6.11 16.32
N GLY A 151 4.23 -5.55 15.11
CA GLY A 151 4.91 -6.05 13.92
C GLY A 151 6.43 -5.97 14.04
N SER A 152 6.96 -4.88 14.61
CA SER A 152 8.41 -4.72 14.86
C SER A 152 8.92 -5.76 15.84
N ILE A 153 8.23 -5.97 16.96
CA ILE A 153 8.61 -6.99 17.94
C ILE A 153 8.60 -8.38 17.30
N MET A 154 7.55 -8.71 16.55
CA MET A 154 7.45 -10.00 15.87
C MET A 154 8.55 -10.19 14.83
N SER A 155 8.85 -9.17 14.02
CA SER A 155 9.84 -9.27 12.96
C SER A 155 11.29 -9.37 13.50
N LEU A 156 11.56 -8.74 14.63
CA LEU A 156 12.91 -8.70 15.23
C LEU A 156 13.21 -9.89 16.13
N PHE A 157 12.22 -10.34 16.91
CA PHE A 157 12.43 -11.34 17.97
C PHE A 157 11.93 -12.74 17.61
N ALA A 158 11.17 -12.89 16.51
CA ALA A 158 10.70 -14.21 16.11
C ALA A 158 11.85 -15.12 15.64
N LYS A 159 11.86 -16.34 16.16
CA LYS A 159 12.81 -17.38 15.76
C LYS A 159 12.38 -18.17 14.52
N LYS A 160 11.07 -18.20 14.24
CA LYS A 160 10.48 -18.90 13.09
C LYS A 160 10.28 -17.91 11.95
N ASP A 161 10.72 -18.26 10.75
CA ASP A 161 10.61 -17.40 9.56
C ASP A 161 9.16 -17.03 9.26
N THR A 162 8.22 -17.94 9.40
CA THR A 162 6.78 -17.67 9.20
C THR A 162 6.27 -16.55 10.12
N ILE A 163 6.66 -16.56 11.40
CA ILE A 163 6.24 -15.53 12.37
C ILE A 163 6.93 -14.19 12.04
N LYS A 164 8.18 -14.25 11.59
CA LYS A 164 8.92 -13.07 11.14
C LYS A 164 8.28 -12.42 9.93
N HIS A 165 7.88 -13.23 8.94
CA HIS A 165 7.17 -12.75 7.74
C HIS A 165 5.81 -12.16 8.10
N LEU A 166 5.06 -12.80 9.02
CA LEU A 166 3.82 -12.24 9.54
C LEU A 166 4.06 -10.91 10.27
N GLY A 167 5.17 -10.80 11.00
CA GLY A 167 5.61 -9.55 11.60
C GLY A 167 5.81 -8.43 10.58
N PHE A 168 6.39 -8.75 9.41
CA PHE A 168 6.51 -7.78 8.31
C PHE A 168 5.16 -7.36 7.73
N VAL A 169 4.20 -8.28 7.63
CA VAL A 169 2.83 -7.94 7.20
C VAL A 169 2.18 -6.96 8.16
N ILE A 170 2.23 -7.23 9.47
CA ILE A 170 1.62 -6.38 10.50
C ILE A 170 2.32 -5.02 10.57
N LEU A 171 3.66 -5.00 10.51
CA LEU A 171 4.46 -3.78 10.50
C LEU A 171 4.16 -2.93 9.27
N GLY A 172 4.12 -3.54 8.08
CA GLY A 172 3.81 -2.87 6.83
C GLY A 172 2.40 -2.26 6.85
N PHE A 173 1.44 -3.00 7.40
CA PHE A 173 0.07 -2.53 7.58
C PHE A 173 0.01 -1.30 8.53
N GLY A 174 0.75 -1.35 9.63
CA GLY A 174 0.87 -0.23 10.55
C GLY A 174 1.48 1.01 9.90
N LEU A 175 2.58 0.85 9.14
CA LEU A 175 3.24 1.94 8.41
C LEU A 175 2.34 2.56 7.34
N LEU A 176 1.56 1.73 6.62
CA LEU A 176 0.59 2.17 5.63
C LEU A 176 -0.45 3.11 6.27
N PHE A 177 -1.08 2.68 7.36
CA PHE A 177 -2.08 3.50 8.04
C PHE A 177 -1.48 4.74 8.70
N TYR A 178 -0.28 4.63 9.26
CA TYR A 178 0.40 5.78 9.85
C TYR A 178 0.79 6.82 8.79
N GLY A 179 1.27 6.38 7.63
CA GLY A 179 1.55 7.24 6.49
C GLY A 179 0.30 8.00 6.01
N MET A 180 -0.85 7.31 5.91
CA MET A 180 -2.13 7.96 5.59
C MET A 180 -2.54 8.98 6.65
N LYS A 181 -2.36 8.66 7.95
CA LYS A 181 -2.65 9.60 9.04
C LYS A 181 -1.80 10.85 8.91
N VAL A 182 -0.50 10.71 8.70
CA VAL A 182 0.42 11.84 8.52
C VAL A 182 0.00 12.71 7.34
N MET A 183 -0.30 12.12 6.18
CA MET A 183 -0.81 12.87 5.01
C MET A 183 -2.12 13.60 5.34
N SER A 184 -3.08 12.92 5.96
CA SER A 184 -4.37 13.51 6.33
C SER A 184 -4.23 14.67 7.32
N ASP A 185 -3.40 14.51 8.34
CA ASP A 185 -3.16 15.54 9.36
C ASP A 185 -2.46 16.76 8.75
N THR A 186 -1.50 16.53 7.86
CA THR A 186 -0.78 17.57 7.13
C THR A 186 -1.71 18.41 6.23
N MET A 187 -2.76 17.79 5.68
CA MET A 187 -3.74 18.46 4.81
C MET A 187 -4.84 19.22 5.57
N LYS A 188 -4.95 19.07 6.89
CA LYS A 188 -5.98 19.76 7.70
C LYS A 188 -5.96 21.28 7.52
N PRO A 189 -4.81 21.98 7.58
CA PRO A 189 -4.77 23.43 7.40
C PRO A 189 -5.30 23.87 6.04
N LEU A 190 -4.98 23.12 4.96
CA LEU A 190 -5.44 23.44 3.61
C LEU A 190 -6.96 23.29 3.45
N ARG A 191 -7.59 22.33 4.14
CA ARG A 191 -9.04 22.13 4.07
C ARG A 191 -9.82 23.34 4.58
N SER A 192 -9.21 24.14 5.45
CA SER A 192 -9.82 25.36 6.01
C SER A 192 -9.54 26.60 5.17
N ASP A 193 -8.69 26.52 4.14
CA ASP A 193 -8.33 27.63 3.28
C ASP A 193 -9.39 27.84 2.18
N PRO A 194 -10.00 29.03 2.09
CA PRO A 194 -11.01 29.33 1.06
C PRO A 194 -10.45 29.24 -0.36
N THR A 195 -9.18 29.60 -0.55
CA THR A 195 -8.50 29.58 -1.86
C THR A 195 -8.36 28.15 -2.37
N PHE A 196 -7.97 27.22 -1.47
CA PHE A 196 -7.87 25.80 -1.79
C PHE A 196 -9.22 25.21 -2.17
N ASN A 197 -10.28 25.55 -1.44
CA ASN A 197 -11.64 25.10 -1.74
C ASN A 197 -12.12 25.62 -3.10
N THR A 198 -11.79 26.86 -3.47
CA THR A 198 -12.13 27.45 -4.78
C THR A 198 -11.40 26.71 -5.91
N ILE A 199 -10.13 26.36 -5.72
CA ILE A 199 -9.37 25.57 -6.70
C ILE A 199 -10.00 24.17 -6.88
N LEU A 200 -10.34 23.49 -5.79
CA LEU A 200 -10.98 22.17 -5.86
C LEU A 200 -12.33 22.21 -6.59
N THR A 201 -13.14 23.23 -6.36
CA THR A 201 -14.43 23.38 -7.02
C THR A 201 -14.30 23.81 -8.50
N SER A 202 -13.16 24.39 -8.91
CA SER A 202 -12.90 24.70 -10.33
C SER A 202 -12.61 23.47 -11.19
N PHE A 203 -12.36 22.27 -10.58
CA PHE A 203 -12.23 21.00 -11.28
C PHE A 203 -13.58 20.35 -11.65
N GLU A 204 -14.63 21.16 -11.90
CA GLU A 204 -15.94 20.65 -12.33
C GLU A 204 -15.94 19.98 -13.72
N ASN A 205 -14.85 20.10 -14.48
CA ASN A 205 -14.76 19.46 -15.80
C ASN A 205 -14.35 17.98 -15.64
N PRO A 206 -15.27 17.02 -15.91
CA PRO A 206 -15.01 15.58 -15.78
C PRO A 206 -13.81 15.10 -16.62
N PHE A 207 -13.57 15.74 -17.77
CA PHE A 207 -12.45 15.39 -18.66
C PHE A 207 -11.09 15.67 -18.04
N LEU A 208 -10.95 16.77 -17.28
CA LEU A 208 -9.71 17.06 -16.55
C LEU A 208 -9.46 16.04 -15.44
N GLY A 209 -10.52 15.60 -14.74
CA GLY A 209 -10.41 14.56 -13.72
C GLY A 209 -9.96 13.21 -14.32
N ILE A 210 -10.55 12.81 -15.45
CA ILE A 210 -10.16 11.59 -16.17
C ILE A 210 -8.70 11.67 -16.64
N LEU A 211 -8.30 12.80 -17.24
CA LEU A 211 -6.94 13.01 -17.72
C LEU A 211 -5.93 12.97 -16.58
N ALA A 212 -6.20 13.66 -15.48
CA ALA A 212 -5.35 13.67 -14.29
C ALA A 212 -5.20 12.24 -13.70
N GLY A 213 -6.30 11.49 -13.57
CA GLY A 213 -6.29 10.11 -13.11
C GLY A 213 -5.50 9.19 -14.04
N ALA A 214 -5.65 9.34 -15.35
CA ALA A 214 -4.91 8.56 -16.35
C ALA A 214 -3.41 8.84 -16.28
N VAL A 215 -3.01 10.11 -16.22
CA VAL A 215 -1.59 10.51 -16.09
C VAL A 215 -1.01 9.99 -14.78
N PHE A 216 -1.74 10.13 -13.67
CA PHE A 216 -1.27 9.64 -12.36
C PHE A 216 -1.08 8.10 -12.37
N THR A 217 -2.06 7.37 -12.91
CA THR A 217 -1.97 5.90 -13.02
C THR A 217 -0.81 5.47 -13.93
N ALA A 218 -0.58 6.19 -15.04
CA ALA A 218 0.55 5.92 -15.93
C ALA A 218 1.90 6.14 -15.25
N LEU A 219 2.03 7.15 -14.39
CA LEU A 219 3.24 7.43 -13.63
C LEU A 219 3.50 6.40 -12.52
N VAL A 220 2.46 6.07 -11.76
CA VAL A 220 2.56 5.13 -10.62
C VAL A 220 2.56 3.67 -11.08
N GLN A 221 2.08 3.40 -12.30
CA GLN A 221 1.90 2.05 -12.88
C GLN A 221 1.06 1.11 -12.00
N SER A 222 0.15 1.69 -11.21
CA SER A 222 -0.79 0.97 -10.36
C SER A 222 -2.17 1.62 -10.47
N SER A 223 -3.19 0.81 -10.69
CA SER A 223 -4.59 1.26 -10.78
C SER A 223 -5.36 1.12 -9.45
N SER A 224 -4.73 0.58 -8.42
CA SER A 224 -5.31 0.34 -7.08
C SER A 224 -4.67 1.14 -5.99
#